data_813790a1edeba8bff7694d3b6f0f0ff7
#
_entry.id   813790a1edeba8bff7694d3b6f0f0ff7
#
_cell.length_a   1.000
_cell.length_b   1.000
_cell.length_c   1.000
_cell.angle_alpha   90.00
_cell.angle_beta   90.00
_cell.angle_gamma   90.00
#
_symmetry.space_group_name_H-M   'P 1'
#
loop_
_entity.id
_entity.type
_entity.pdbx_description
1 polymer ?
#
loop_
_entity_poly.entity_id
_entity_poly.type
_entity_poly.pdbx_seq_one_letter_code
_entity_poly.pdbx_strand_id
1 'polypeptide(L)'
;MTEAFYQRLDATRVRSTPHTNGPWQEGLQHAGPPAALLLRAVRELPGLPARLSYDIFAPVPVADLLVTSEILRPGRKVALVQASLAAADAPERPLMRLTAWLLRQAKDVVAATPVAEAPAATGS
;
A
#
# COMPACT_ATOMS: atom_id res chain seq x y z
N MET A 1 -4.46 0.23 -18.05
CA MET A 1 -4.96 -0.32 -17.37
C MET A 1 -4.29 -1.02 -16.37
N THR A 2 -4.72 -0.98 -15.25
CA THR A 2 -4.07 -1.56 -14.23
C THR A 2 -3.96 -2.98 -14.38
N GLU A 3 -4.92 -3.55 -14.95
CA GLU A 3 -4.85 -4.95 -15.09
C GLU A 3 -3.76 -5.32 -16.03
N ALA A 4 -3.19 -4.41 -16.74
CA ALA A 4 -2.07 -4.73 -17.59
C ALA A 4 -0.85 -5.12 -16.76
N PHE A 5 -0.77 -4.66 -15.52
CA PHE A 5 0.37 -5.01 -14.67
C PHE A 5 0.04 -6.16 -13.74
N TYR A 6 -1.18 -6.19 -13.19
CA TYR A 6 -1.51 -7.21 -12.20
C TYR A 6 -2.88 -7.80 -12.46
N GLN A 7 -3.00 -9.07 -12.15
CA GLN A 7 -4.25 -9.77 -12.20
C GLN A 7 -4.62 -10.12 -10.77
N ARG A 8 -5.77 -9.69 -10.31
CA ARG A 8 -6.15 -9.97 -8.93
C ARG A 8 -6.62 -11.42 -8.81
N LEU A 9 -6.06 -12.14 -7.87
CA LEU A 9 -6.44 -13.53 -7.63
C LEU A 9 -7.41 -13.63 -6.46
N ASP A 10 -7.19 -12.84 -5.41
CA ASP A 10 -8.15 -12.78 -4.30
C ASP A 10 -7.88 -11.47 -3.54
N ALA A 11 -8.41 -11.34 -2.34
CA ALA A 11 -8.34 -10.07 -1.61
C ALA A 11 -6.91 -9.60 -1.34
N THR A 12 -5.97 -10.52 -1.17
CA THR A 12 -4.60 -10.16 -0.84
C THR A 12 -3.59 -10.64 -1.86
N ARG A 13 -3.98 -11.50 -2.80
CA ARG A 13 -3.03 -12.11 -3.72
C ARG A 13 -3.23 -11.57 -5.13
N VAL A 14 -2.16 -11.20 -5.76
CA VAL A 14 -2.18 -10.74 -7.15
C VAL A 14 -1.10 -11.47 -7.93
N ARG A 15 -1.29 -11.56 -9.22
CA ARG A 15 -0.29 -12.14 -10.12
C ARG A 15 0.23 -11.03 -11.01
N SER A 16 1.55 -10.85 -11.03
CA SER A 16 2.12 -9.86 -11.91
C SER A 16 2.19 -10.40 -13.33
N THR A 17 2.07 -9.53 -14.31
CA THR A 17 2.10 -9.89 -15.70
C THR A 17 3.45 -9.50 -16.29
N PRO A 18 3.78 -9.96 -17.49
CA PRO A 18 5.05 -9.57 -18.11
C PRO A 18 5.21 -8.07 -18.29
N HIS A 19 4.12 -7.31 -18.25
CA HIS A 19 4.19 -5.86 -18.38
C HIS A 19 4.93 -5.23 -17.20
N THR A 20 5.10 -5.95 -16.10
CA THR A 20 5.82 -5.42 -14.94
C THR A 20 7.32 -5.64 -15.06
N ASN A 21 7.81 -6.36 -16.09
CA ASN A 21 9.24 -6.58 -16.23
C ASN A 21 9.99 -5.27 -16.30
N GLY A 22 11.11 -5.24 -15.60
CA GLY A 22 11.98 -4.08 -15.65
C GLY A 22 12.98 -4.21 -16.78
N PRO A 23 13.67 -3.13 -17.08
CA PRO A 23 14.62 -3.14 -18.19
C PRO A 23 15.95 -3.80 -17.88
N TRP A 24 16.21 -4.04 -16.60
CA TRP A 24 17.51 -4.55 -16.21
C TRP A 24 17.62 -6.05 -16.25
N GLN A 25 16.58 -6.74 -15.88
CA GLN A 25 16.63 -8.19 -15.79
C GLN A 25 15.24 -8.74 -15.99
N GLU A 26 15.11 -9.70 -16.88
CA GLU A 26 13.84 -10.32 -17.14
C GLU A 26 13.39 -11.05 -15.88
N GLY A 27 12.13 -11.00 -15.58
CA GLY A 27 11.57 -11.63 -14.40
C GLY A 27 11.54 -10.76 -13.18
N LEU A 28 12.13 -9.56 -13.24
CA LEU A 28 12.06 -8.61 -12.15
C LEU A 28 11.25 -7.40 -12.59
N GLN A 29 10.47 -6.86 -11.69
CA GLN A 29 9.60 -5.73 -12.00
C GLN A 29 10.34 -4.41 -11.90
N HIS A 30 9.83 -3.40 -12.63
CA HIS A 30 10.16 -2.04 -12.33
C HIS A 30 9.67 -1.74 -10.93
N ALA A 31 10.23 -0.73 -10.28
CA ALA A 31 9.74 -0.33 -8.98
C ALA A 31 8.38 0.37 -9.05
N GLY A 32 8.07 0.98 -10.19
CA GLY A 32 6.81 1.70 -10.35
C GLY A 32 5.56 0.87 -10.14
N PRO A 33 5.38 -0.26 -10.85
CA PRO A 33 4.17 -1.07 -10.67
C PRO A 33 3.95 -1.56 -9.24
N PRO A 34 4.95 -2.13 -8.53
CA PRO A 34 4.70 -2.54 -7.16
C PRO A 34 4.45 -1.36 -6.23
N ALA A 35 5.08 -0.21 -6.47
CA ALA A 35 4.83 0.96 -5.65
C ALA A 35 3.38 1.43 -5.83
N ALA A 36 2.89 1.42 -7.07
CA ALA A 36 1.51 1.80 -7.34
C ALA A 36 0.52 0.79 -6.74
N LEU A 37 0.88 -0.47 -6.73
CA LEU A 37 0.04 -1.51 -6.15
C LEU A 37 -0.13 -1.28 -4.65
N LEU A 38 0.95 -0.93 -3.96
CA LEU A 38 0.87 -0.65 -2.53
C LEU A 38 0.11 0.64 -2.26
N LEU A 39 0.27 1.65 -3.10
CA LEU A 39 -0.48 2.88 -2.94
C LEU A 39 -1.97 2.62 -3.09
N ARG A 40 -2.35 1.76 -4.04
CA ARG A 40 -3.73 1.43 -4.21
C ARG A 40 -4.28 0.74 -2.98
N ALA A 41 -3.53 -0.16 -2.35
CA ALA A 41 -3.98 -0.82 -1.15
C ALA A 41 -4.20 0.19 -0.02
N VAL A 42 -3.32 1.18 0.11
CA VAL A 42 -3.47 2.20 1.12
C VAL A 42 -4.67 3.08 0.82
N ARG A 43 -4.92 3.36 -0.45
CA ARG A 43 -6.03 4.24 -0.81
C ARG A 43 -7.40 3.59 -0.62
N GLU A 44 -7.44 2.29 -0.40
CA GLU A 44 -8.69 1.64 -0.08
C GLU A 44 -9.07 1.88 1.39
N LEU A 45 -8.16 2.41 2.19
CA LEU A 45 -8.46 2.73 3.57
C LEU A 45 -9.01 4.15 3.64
N PRO A 46 -9.81 4.47 4.65
CA PRO A 46 -10.43 5.79 4.71
C PRO A 46 -9.40 6.89 4.91
N GLY A 47 -9.50 7.93 4.12
CA GLY A 47 -8.63 9.08 4.25
C GLY A 47 -7.84 9.36 2.99
N LEU A 48 -7.12 10.46 3.01
CA LEU A 48 -6.28 10.85 1.90
C LEU A 48 -4.82 10.65 2.28
N PRO A 49 -4.02 9.97 1.45
CA PRO A 49 -2.61 9.85 1.75
C PRO A 49 -1.94 11.23 1.72
N ALA A 50 -1.37 11.61 2.84
CA ALA A 50 -0.72 12.90 2.94
C ALA A 50 0.79 12.79 2.96
N ARG A 51 1.32 11.64 3.36
CA ARG A 51 2.75 11.45 3.38
C ARG A 51 3.02 9.98 3.13
N LEU A 52 3.87 9.70 2.17
CA LEU A 52 4.18 8.33 1.76
C LEU A 52 5.65 8.08 1.95
N SER A 53 5.99 6.91 2.44
CA SER A 53 7.38 6.51 2.60
C SER A 53 7.51 5.07 2.15
N TYR A 54 8.33 4.85 1.14
CA TYR A 54 8.54 3.51 0.59
C TYR A 54 9.88 2.97 1.04
N ASP A 55 9.89 1.70 1.43
CA ASP A 55 11.12 0.97 1.70
C ASP A 55 11.18 -0.20 0.74
N ILE A 56 12.26 -0.29 -0.01
CA ILE A 56 12.44 -1.37 -0.97
C ILE A 56 13.52 -2.27 -0.41
N PHE A 57 13.15 -3.49 -0.04
CA PHE A 57 14.07 -4.40 0.62
C PHE A 57 14.76 -5.34 -0.36
N ALA A 58 14.10 -5.64 -1.47
CA ALA A 58 14.64 -6.57 -2.43
C ALA A 58 13.92 -6.40 -3.77
N PRO A 59 14.50 -6.88 -4.85
CA PRO A 59 13.82 -6.82 -6.15
C PRO A 59 12.51 -7.60 -6.12
N VAL A 60 11.51 -7.11 -6.82
CA VAL A 60 10.20 -7.73 -6.85
C VAL A 60 10.09 -8.60 -8.09
N PRO A 61 9.88 -9.90 -7.94
CA PRO A 61 9.80 -10.78 -9.11
C PRO A 61 8.46 -10.67 -9.82
N VAL A 62 8.43 -11.06 -11.07
CA VAL A 62 7.19 -11.16 -11.82
C VAL A 62 6.61 -12.52 -11.43
N ALA A 63 5.67 -12.54 -10.51
CA ALA A 63 5.17 -13.76 -9.89
C ALA A 63 3.88 -13.47 -9.15
N ASP A 64 3.38 -14.47 -8.46
CA ASP A 64 2.23 -14.26 -7.57
C ASP A 64 2.73 -13.58 -6.31
N LEU A 65 2.04 -12.54 -5.91
CA LEU A 65 2.45 -11.69 -4.81
C LEU A 65 1.33 -11.55 -3.79
N LEU A 66 1.73 -11.29 -2.55
CA LEU A 66 0.78 -11.00 -1.49
C LEU A 66 0.87 -9.53 -1.15
N VAL A 67 -0.27 -8.89 -1.04
CA VAL A 67 -0.36 -7.50 -0.62
C VAL A 67 -1.16 -7.49 0.66
N THR A 68 -0.58 -7.00 1.73
CA THR A 68 -1.27 -6.92 3.01
C THR A 68 -1.21 -5.49 3.51
N SER A 69 -2.17 -5.09 4.30
CA SER A 69 -2.17 -3.76 4.87
C SER A 69 -2.63 -3.84 6.30
N GLU A 70 -2.18 -2.88 7.10
CA GLU A 70 -2.59 -2.82 8.48
C GLU A 70 -2.55 -1.38 8.96
N ILE A 71 -3.33 -1.08 9.98
CA ILE A 71 -3.33 0.22 10.58
C ILE A 71 -2.39 0.17 11.75
N LEU A 72 -1.29 0.90 11.65
CA LEU A 72 -0.30 0.92 12.71
C LEU A 72 -0.74 1.82 13.86
N ARG A 73 -1.40 2.91 13.52
CA ARG A 73 -1.88 3.83 14.53
C ARG A 73 -3.22 4.37 14.08
N PRO A 74 -4.30 3.93 14.70
CA PRO A 74 -5.63 4.44 14.33
C PRO A 74 -5.82 5.86 14.86
N GLY A 75 -6.65 6.61 14.21
CA GLY A 75 -6.97 7.95 14.65
C GLY A 75 -8.13 8.50 13.88
N ARG A 76 -8.83 9.43 14.47
CA ARG A 76 -9.98 9.99 13.80
C ARG A 76 -9.60 10.97 12.73
N LYS A 77 -8.60 11.79 12.96
CA LYS A 77 -8.19 12.77 11.98
C LYS A 77 -6.98 12.30 11.18
N VAL A 78 -6.10 11.56 11.80
CA VAL A 78 -4.88 11.12 11.18
C VAL A 78 -4.65 9.68 11.56
N ALA A 79 -4.34 8.84 10.62
CA ALA A 79 -4.02 7.45 10.88
C ALA A 79 -2.71 7.10 10.19
N LEU A 80 -1.94 6.23 10.81
CA LEU A 80 -0.71 5.73 10.20
C LEU A 80 -0.99 4.31 9.75
N VAL A 81 -0.78 4.03 8.49
CA VAL A 81 -1.07 2.73 7.91
C VAL A 81 0.14 2.21 7.15
N GLN A 82 0.14 0.91 6.90
CA GLN A 82 1.25 0.30 6.22
C GLN A 82 0.72 -0.75 5.26
N ALA A 83 1.28 -0.81 4.07
CA ALA A 83 1.00 -1.86 3.12
C ALA A 83 2.32 -2.55 2.79
N SER A 84 2.30 -3.86 2.68
CA SER A 84 3.50 -4.64 2.42
C SER A 84 3.28 -5.58 1.26
N LEU A 85 4.36 -5.85 0.54
CA LEU A 85 4.33 -6.73 -0.61
C LEU A 85 5.34 -7.84 -0.38
N ALA A 86 4.96 -9.07 -0.63
CA ALA A 86 5.86 -10.21 -0.51
C ALA A 86 5.53 -11.21 -1.61
N ALA A 87 6.48 -12.07 -1.94
CA ALA A 87 6.19 -13.16 -2.86
C ALA A 87 5.24 -14.13 -2.17
N ALA A 88 4.30 -14.68 -2.92
CA ALA A 88 3.30 -15.55 -2.30
C ALA A 88 3.91 -16.79 -1.68
N ASP A 89 5.06 -17.24 -2.18
CA ASP A 89 5.71 -18.43 -1.64
C ASP A 89 6.70 -18.08 -0.51
N ALA A 90 6.84 -16.81 -0.15
CA ALA A 90 7.67 -16.39 0.97
C ALA A 90 7.01 -15.22 1.67
N PRO A 91 5.82 -15.44 2.24
CA PRO A 91 5.03 -14.33 2.78
C PRO A 91 5.67 -13.61 3.97
N GLU A 92 6.62 -14.27 4.62
CA GLU A 92 7.26 -13.64 5.77
C GLU A 92 8.41 -12.71 5.36
N ARG A 93 8.71 -12.61 4.07
CA ARG A 93 9.83 -11.77 3.63
C ARG A 93 9.30 -10.61 2.82
N PRO A 94 9.09 -9.44 3.43
CA PRO A 94 8.61 -8.30 2.66
C PRO A 94 9.64 -7.85 1.63
N LEU A 95 9.17 -7.57 0.44
CA LEU A 95 10.01 -7.08 -0.64
C LEU A 95 9.92 -5.56 -0.73
N MET A 96 8.77 -5.01 -0.43
CA MET A 96 8.54 -3.58 -0.47
C MET A 96 7.47 -3.23 0.55
N ARG A 97 7.58 -2.05 1.14
CA ARG A 97 6.62 -1.62 2.13
C ARG A 97 6.34 -0.14 1.94
N LEU A 98 5.09 0.22 2.07
CA LEU A 98 4.67 1.60 2.01
C LEU A 98 4.08 1.95 3.37
N THR A 99 4.62 3.00 3.99
CA THR A 99 4.04 3.53 5.21
C THR A 99 3.43 4.88 4.86
N ALA A 100 2.22 5.12 5.27
CA ALA A 100 1.51 6.32 4.87
C ALA A 100 0.75 6.93 6.02
N TRP A 101 0.71 8.26 6.07
CA TRP A 101 -0.17 8.99 6.96
C TRP A 101 -1.41 9.34 6.17
N LEU A 102 -2.58 8.97 6.68
CA LEU A 102 -3.85 9.27 6.05
C LEU A 102 -4.55 10.37 6.82
N LEU A 103 -4.96 11.40 6.09
CA LEU A 103 -5.75 12.47 6.68
C LEU A 103 -7.20 12.16 6.44
N ARG A 104 -7.99 12.10 7.51
CA ARG A 104 -9.39 11.80 7.40
C ARG A 104 -10.15 13.06 7.08
N GLN A 105 -11.10 12.95 6.20
CA GLN A 105 -11.95 14.07 5.88
C GLN A 105 -13.23 13.95 6.68
N ALA A 106 -14.01 15.00 6.68
CA ALA A 106 -15.23 15.01 7.44
C ALA A 106 -16.10 13.79 7.14
N LYS A 107 -16.19 13.41 5.89
CA LYS A 107 -17.03 12.28 5.53
C LYS A 107 -16.48 10.97 6.04
N ASP A 108 -15.18 10.88 6.29
CA ASP A 108 -14.58 9.65 6.76
C ASP A 108 -14.81 9.48 8.26
N VAL A 109 -15.08 10.55 8.97
CA VAL A 109 -15.26 10.46 10.40
C VAL A 109 -16.66 10.79 10.85
N VAL A 110 -17.56 10.90 9.90
CA VAL A 110 -18.90 11.31 10.25
C VAL A 110 -19.56 10.39 11.21
N ALA A 111 -19.33 9.15 11.10
CA ALA A 111 -19.95 8.24 12.00
C ALA A 111 -19.29 8.30 13.33
N ALA A 112 -18.20 8.91 13.45
CA ALA A 112 -17.55 8.89 14.64
C ALA A 112 -17.87 10.11 15.30
N THR A 113 -17.72 10.70 16.07
CA THR A 113 -18.09 11.77 16.67
C THR A 113 -17.45 12.87 16.25
N PRO A 114 -17.96 13.85 16.32
CA PRO A 114 -17.45 15.03 15.90
C PRO A 114 -16.47 15.45 16.84
N VAL A 115 -15.48 15.52 16.86
CA VAL A 115 -14.64 15.90 17.73
C VAL A 115 -13.75 16.65 17.33
N ALA A 116 -13.46 17.39 17.68
CA ALA A 116 -12.76 18.25 17.32
C ALA A 116 -11.47 18.32 17.45
N GLU A 117 -10.71 18.67 17.40
CA GLU A 117 -9.65 18.94 17.54
C GLU A 117 -8.67 18.49 17.45
N ALA A 118 -8.02 18.71 17.47
CA ALA A 118 -7.21 18.28 17.53
C ALA A 118 -6.19 18.37 16.92
N PRO A 119 -5.68 18.52 16.69
CA PRO A 119 -4.89 18.62 16.01
C PRO A 119 -3.84 18.08 16.04
N ALA A 120 -3.60 17.82 16.25
CA ALA A 120 -2.80 17.48 16.33
C ALA A 120 -2.09 16.92 15.71
N ALA A 121 -2.04 16.84 15.52
CA ALA A 121 -1.60 16.35 14.91
C ALA A 121 -0.56 16.11 14.72
N THR A 122 -0.16 16.29 14.97
CA THR A 122 0.62 16.23 14.77
C THR A 122 1.23 15.48 14.69
N GLY A 123 1.34 15.30 14.65
CA GLY A 123 1.91 14.71 14.52
C GLY A 123 2.23 13.99 14.50
N SER A 124 2.37 14.04 14.62
CA SER A 124 2.73 13.46 14.52
C SER A 124 2.76 12.83 14.47
#